data_bb55f4166d5a43329e3a1682a535eefd
#
_entry.id   bb55f4166d5a43329e3a1682a535eefd
#
_cell.length_a   1.000
_cell.length_b   1.000
_cell.length_c   1.000
_cell.angle_alpha   90.00
_cell.angle_beta   90.00
_cell.angle_gamma   90.00
#
_symmetry.space_group_name_H-M   'P 1'
#
loop_
_entity.id
_entity.type
_entity.pdbx_description
1 polymer ?
#
loop_
_entity_poly.entity_id
_entity_poly.type
_entity_poly.pdbx_seq_one_letter_code
_entity_poly.pdbx_strand_id
1 'polypeptide(L)'
;MRNYLPQLAIITAAILWSFDGFLRQSLYNVPSLIIVAIEHIFGAVLFIPFIFKARKEINNINQRTWVSVFWISLCGGILGTFFYTSALSYVNYINLSVVVLLQKLQPLFAISLASVILKEKLSKKFLLLATIAIIGSFLVTFGLQPIAEWEDKTIIASLFALLAAFSWGSSTVLGKHALKKLSFQIVTSLRLIITSIVCLFIIAGSYDLHIITELTKSQWLSIFIISISTGSVALFIYYYGLKKIPASHTTLYELFWPLSAMFIDWFYRSKTLETAQIIGAILLLYSIILLSRDEKKSV
;
A
#
# COMPACT_ATOMS: atom_id res chain seq x y z
N MET A 1 -10.67 -2.08 -29.02
CA MET A 1 -9.37 -2.20 -28.30
C MET A 1 -9.60 -2.53 -26.82
N ARG A 2 -8.87 -3.46 -26.24
CA ARG A 2 -8.98 -3.80 -24.82
C ARG A 2 -8.42 -2.65 -23.96
N ASN A 3 -9.25 -2.01 -23.12
CA ASN A 3 -8.79 -0.94 -22.24
C ASN A 3 -8.16 -1.55 -20.97
N TYR A 4 -6.84 -1.65 -20.92
CA TYR A 4 -6.05 -2.12 -19.77
C TYR A 4 -5.62 -0.97 -18.84
N LEU A 5 -6.07 0.25 -19.10
CA LEU A 5 -5.65 1.44 -18.36
C LEU A 5 -5.86 1.32 -16.83
N PRO A 6 -6.99 0.73 -16.32
CA PRO A 6 -7.14 0.57 -14.88
C PRO A 6 -6.13 -0.38 -14.24
N GLN A 7 -5.82 -1.51 -14.89
CA GLN A 7 -4.83 -2.48 -14.42
C GLN A 7 -3.43 -1.85 -14.44
N LEU A 8 -3.08 -1.17 -15.54
CA LEU A 8 -1.82 -0.44 -15.66
C LEU A 8 -1.69 0.65 -14.60
N ALA A 9 -2.78 1.34 -14.24
CA ALA A 9 -2.77 2.33 -13.18
C ALA A 9 -2.37 1.71 -11.81
N ILE A 10 -2.93 0.55 -11.45
CA ILE A 10 -2.54 -0.15 -10.21
C ILE A 10 -1.07 -0.59 -10.26
N ILE A 11 -0.65 -1.18 -11.38
CA ILE A 11 0.74 -1.63 -11.59
C ILE A 11 1.70 -0.43 -11.47
N THR A 12 1.38 0.71 -12.11
CA THR A 12 2.20 1.93 -12.02
C THR A 12 2.31 2.43 -10.58
N ALA A 13 1.21 2.43 -9.83
CA ALA A 13 1.23 2.79 -8.42
C ALA A 13 2.11 1.82 -7.60
N ALA A 14 2.03 0.51 -7.86
CA ALA A 14 2.87 -0.49 -7.21
C ALA A 14 4.36 -0.31 -7.53
N ILE A 15 4.70 0.02 -8.77
CA ILE A 15 6.07 0.36 -9.18
C ILE A 15 6.55 1.62 -8.46
N LEU A 16 5.75 2.68 -8.39
CA LEU A 16 6.11 3.87 -7.64
C LEU A 16 6.39 3.55 -6.17
N TRP A 17 5.52 2.77 -5.53
CA TRP A 17 5.71 2.35 -4.13
C TRP A 17 6.98 1.52 -3.91
N SER A 18 7.50 0.82 -4.93
CA SER A 18 8.74 0.06 -4.78
C SER A 18 9.99 0.95 -4.57
N PHE A 19 9.93 2.22 -5.00
CA PHE A 19 10.98 3.20 -4.72
C PHE A 19 10.88 3.82 -3.32
N ASP A 20 9.75 3.68 -2.63
CA ASP A 20 9.51 4.31 -1.33
C ASP A 20 10.55 3.89 -0.30
N GLY A 21 10.86 2.60 -0.23
CA GLY A 21 11.89 2.09 0.69
C GLY A 21 13.29 2.68 0.46
N PHE A 22 13.65 2.95 -0.80
CA PHE A 22 14.92 3.61 -1.13
C PHE A 22 14.94 5.07 -0.68
N LEU A 23 13.86 5.81 -0.94
CA LEU A 23 13.74 7.21 -0.56
C LEU A 23 13.72 7.39 0.98
N ARG A 24 13.14 6.44 1.72
CA ARG A 24 13.06 6.48 3.19
C ARG A 24 14.37 6.16 3.91
N GLN A 25 15.40 5.65 3.22
CA GLN A 25 16.67 5.33 3.88
C GLN A 25 17.31 6.54 4.58
N SER A 26 17.13 7.75 4.03
CA SER A 26 17.64 8.99 4.64
C SER A 26 16.83 9.43 5.87
N LEU A 27 15.68 8.81 6.13
CA LEU A 27 14.71 9.19 7.17
C LEU A 27 14.70 8.25 8.37
N TYR A 28 15.67 7.31 8.48
CA TYR A 28 15.68 6.27 9.50
C TYR A 28 15.68 6.80 10.95
N ASN A 29 16.20 8.02 11.17
CA ASN A 29 16.25 8.67 12.48
C ASN A 29 14.99 9.49 12.80
N VAL A 30 14.09 9.68 11.83
CA VAL A 30 12.90 10.50 12.00
C VAL A 30 11.73 9.62 12.43
N PRO A 31 10.99 9.98 13.50
CA PRO A 31 9.83 9.21 13.91
C PRO A 31 8.81 9.06 12.78
N SER A 32 8.35 7.82 12.55
CA SER A 32 7.48 7.47 11.41
C SER A 32 6.21 8.31 11.33
N LEU A 33 5.60 8.62 12.49
CA LEU A 33 4.38 9.45 12.53
C LEU A 33 4.63 10.90 12.06
N ILE A 34 5.81 11.45 12.34
CA ILE A 34 6.20 12.79 11.85
C ILE A 34 6.34 12.76 10.33
N ILE A 35 7.01 11.74 9.79
CA ILE A 35 7.13 11.57 8.33
C ILE A 35 5.75 11.47 7.71
N VAL A 36 4.89 10.57 8.20
CA VAL A 36 3.52 10.37 7.69
C VAL A 36 2.71 11.66 7.76
N ALA A 37 2.81 12.43 8.85
CA ALA A 37 2.11 13.70 8.96
C ALA A 37 2.54 14.71 7.89
N ILE A 38 3.84 14.93 7.73
CA ILE A 38 4.37 15.89 6.76
C ILE A 38 4.01 15.47 5.34
N GLU A 39 4.17 14.19 4.99
CA GLU A 39 3.78 13.63 3.69
C GLU A 39 2.30 13.88 3.38
N HIS A 40 1.42 13.61 4.35
CA HIS A 40 -0.02 13.79 4.14
C HIS A 40 -0.44 15.26 4.14
N ILE A 41 0.28 16.15 4.86
CA ILE A 41 0.06 17.61 4.78
C ILE A 41 0.40 18.12 3.37
N PHE A 42 1.56 17.76 2.82
CA PHE A 42 1.90 18.13 1.44
C PHE A 42 0.90 17.57 0.43
N GLY A 43 0.53 16.30 0.60
CA GLY A 43 -0.49 15.67 -0.22
C GLY A 43 -1.85 16.35 -0.08
N ALA A 44 -2.29 16.70 1.14
CA ALA A 44 -3.54 17.40 1.37
C ALA A 44 -3.55 18.77 0.68
N VAL A 45 -2.48 19.55 0.80
CA VAL A 45 -2.35 20.85 0.13
C VAL A 45 -2.47 20.69 -1.38
N LEU A 46 -1.80 19.71 -1.97
CA LEU A 46 -1.88 19.42 -3.40
C LEU A 46 -3.30 19.05 -3.86
N PHE A 47 -4.07 18.35 -3.02
CA PHE A 47 -5.38 17.82 -3.38
C PHE A 47 -6.58 18.65 -2.87
N ILE A 48 -6.36 19.67 -2.04
CA ILE A 48 -7.41 20.62 -1.58
C ILE A 48 -8.25 21.18 -2.74
N PRO A 49 -7.71 21.56 -3.91
CA PRO A 49 -8.52 22.11 -5.01
C PRO A 49 -9.63 21.18 -5.49
N PHE A 50 -9.44 19.86 -5.40
CA PHE A 50 -10.48 18.89 -5.78
C PHE A 50 -11.69 18.93 -4.84
N ILE A 51 -11.47 19.20 -3.54
CA ILE A 51 -12.55 19.36 -2.55
C ILE A 51 -13.48 20.51 -2.93
N PHE A 52 -12.90 21.67 -3.30
CA PHE A 52 -13.70 22.83 -3.68
C PHE A 52 -14.52 22.60 -4.95
N LYS A 53 -13.96 21.86 -5.93
CA LYS A 53 -14.64 21.54 -7.19
C LYS A 53 -15.78 20.55 -7.01
N ALA A 54 -15.72 19.68 -6.01
CA ALA A 54 -16.64 18.57 -5.84
C ALA A 54 -17.51 18.66 -4.57
N ARG A 55 -17.79 19.87 -4.08
CA ARG A 55 -18.65 20.11 -2.90
C ARG A 55 -19.98 19.34 -2.92
N LYS A 56 -20.59 19.21 -4.11
CA LYS A 56 -21.85 18.46 -4.28
C LYS A 56 -21.70 16.97 -3.95
N GLU A 57 -20.58 16.34 -4.30
CA GLU A 57 -20.32 14.94 -3.95
C GLU A 57 -20.17 14.79 -2.42
N ILE A 58 -19.49 15.72 -1.78
CA ILE A 58 -19.21 15.69 -0.34
C ILE A 58 -20.50 15.87 0.48
N ASN A 59 -21.34 16.82 0.10
CA ASN A 59 -22.60 17.08 0.79
C ASN A 59 -23.59 15.90 0.73
N ASN A 60 -23.44 15.02 -0.25
CA ASN A 60 -24.29 13.84 -0.44
C ASN A 60 -23.68 12.54 0.11
N ILE A 61 -22.60 12.62 0.88
CA ILE A 61 -21.96 11.45 1.50
C ILE A 61 -22.85 10.90 2.60
N ASN A 62 -23.25 9.63 2.48
CA ASN A 62 -23.97 8.95 3.54
C ASN A 62 -23.01 8.44 4.64
N GLN A 63 -23.58 8.13 5.80
CA GLN A 63 -22.82 7.68 6.96
C GLN A 63 -21.92 6.47 6.66
N ARG A 64 -22.39 5.48 5.91
CA ARG A 64 -21.59 4.28 5.56
C ARG A 64 -20.37 4.63 4.70
N THR A 65 -20.50 5.57 3.79
CA THR A 65 -19.39 6.04 2.97
C THR A 65 -18.38 6.84 3.81
N TRP A 66 -18.87 7.68 4.76
CA TRP A 66 -18.00 8.36 5.72
C TRP A 66 -17.20 7.38 6.56
N VAL A 67 -17.83 6.34 7.10
CA VAL A 67 -17.11 5.26 7.83
C VAL A 67 -16.00 4.67 6.97
N SER A 68 -16.26 4.42 5.68
CA SER A 68 -15.22 3.91 4.77
C SER A 68 -14.09 4.91 4.56
N VAL A 69 -14.40 6.20 4.42
CA VAL A 69 -13.39 7.26 4.25
C VAL A 69 -12.53 7.40 5.51
N PHE A 70 -13.14 7.41 6.70
CA PHE A 70 -12.39 7.41 7.96
C PHE A 70 -11.52 6.16 8.11
N TRP A 71 -12.05 4.99 7.78
CA TRP A 71 -11.30 3.74 7.85
C TRP A 71 -10.06 3.76 6.97
N ILE A 72 -10.19 4.16 5.69
CA ILE A 72 -9.03 4.23 4.79
C ILE A 72 -8.01 5.28 5.22
N SER A 73 -8.46 6.36 5.86
CA SER A 73 -7.56 7.39 6.40
C SER A 73 -6.80 6.87 7.61
N LEU A 74 -7.48 6.19 8.52
CA LEU A 74 -6.87 5.62 9.72
C LEU A 74 -6.02 4.37 9.37
N CYS A 75 -6.62 3.35 8.79
CA CYS A 75 -5.94 2.08 8.52
C CYS A 75 -4.95 2.19 7.35
N GLY A 76 -5.33 2.82 6.25
CA GLY A 76 -4.47 2.95 5.09
C GLY A 76 -3.42 4.04 5.20
N GLY A 77 -3.74 5.13 5.92
CA GLY A 77 -2.84 6.29 6.07
C GLY A 77 -1.92 6.17 7.29
N ILE A 78 -2.44 5.79 8.44
CA ILE A 78 -1.70 5.83 9.72
C ILE A 78 -1.29 4.45 10.19
N LEU A 79 -2.27 3.60 10.54
CA LEU A 79 -2.03 2.35 11.25
C LEU A 79 -1.19 1.36 10.43
N GLY A 80 -1.46 1.23 9.13
CA GLY A 80 -0.68 0.34 8.26
C GLY A 80 0.80 0.71 8.26
N THR A 81 1.12 1.99 8.08
CA THR A 81 2.50 2.48 8.09
C THR A 81 3.12 2.40 9.48
N PHE A 82 2.38 2.79 10.52
CA PHE A 82 2.85 2.70 11.91
C PHE A 82 3.19 1.26 12.30
N PHE A 83 2.26 0.32 12.08
CA PHE A 83 2.49 -1.09 12.42
C PHE A 83 3.63 -1.70 11.63
N TYR A 84 3.75 -1.40 10.34
CA TYR A 84 4.84 -1.90 9.52
C TYR A 84 6.20 -1.37 9.98
N THR A 85 6.31 -0.07 10.24
CA THR A 85 7.54 0.55 10.71
C THR A 85 7.90 0.05 12.12
N SER A 86 6.91 -0.12 12.99
CA SER A 86 7.13 -0.71 14.31
C SER A 86 7.62 -2.16 14.21
N ALA A 87 7.04 -2.98 13.32
CA ALA A 87 7.50 -4.33 13.07
C ALA A 87 8.98 -4.37 12.66
N LEU A 88 9.38 -3.49 11.73
CA LEU A 88 10.77 -3.36 11.29
C LEU A 88 11.71 -2.96 12.44
N SER A 89 11.28 -2.02 13.28
CA SER A 89 12.04 -1.54 14.44
C SER A 89 12.30 -2.66 15.45
N TYR A 90 11.30 -3.51 15.75
CA TYR A 90 11.44 -4.62 16.69
C TYR A 90 12.49 -5.66 16.26
N VAL A 91 12.66 -5.88 14.97
CA VAL A 91 13.72 -6.77 14.45
C VAL A 91 15.01 -6.02 14.09
N ASN A 92 15.18 -4.80 14.59
CA ASN A 92 16.35 -3.94 14.36
C ASN A 92 16.74 -3.81 12.87
N TYR A 93 15.74 -3.88 11.97
CA TYR A 93 15.94 -3.88 10.51
C TYR A 93 16.90 -4.98 9.98
N ILE A 94 17.20 -6.00 10.79
CA ILE A 94 18.12 -7.09 10.43
C ILE A 94 17.34 -8.30 9.91
N ASN A 95 16.38 -8.80 10.69
CA ASN A 95 15.54 -9.95 10.33
C ASN A 95 14.25 -9.51 9.61
N LEU A 96 14.41 -8.82 8.49
CA LEU A 96 13.29 -8.28 7.71
C LEU A 96 12.39 -9.36 7.10
N SER A 97 12.93 -10.58 6.91
CA SER A 97 12.25 -11.66 6.18
C SER A 97 10.88 -11.98 6.76
N VAL A 98 10.77 -12.14 8.09
CA VAL A 98 9.51 -12.49 8.76
C VAL A 98 8.50 -11.35 8.63
N VAL A 99 8.91 -10.11 8.84
CA VAL A 99 8.04 -8.93 8.75
C VAL A 99 7.50 -8.77 7.34
N VAL A 100 8.37 -8.83 6.33
CA VAL A 100 8.00 -8.72 4.92
C VAL A 100 7.12 -9.90 4.51
N LEU A 101 7.43 -11.11 4.98
CA LEU A 101 6.64 -12.33 4.76
C LEU A 101 5.18 -12.14 5.19
N LEU A 102 4.98 -11.74 6.43
CA LEU A 102 3.65 -11.59 7.02
C LEU A 102 2.88 -10.41 6.41
N GLN A 103 3.58 -9.33 6.06
CA GLN A 103 2.97 -8.23 5.32
C GLN A 103 2.47 -8.67 3.93
N LYS A 104 3.13 -9.63 3.26
CA LYS A 104 2.66 -10.22 1.99
C LYS A 104 1.36 -11.02 2.10
N LEU A 105 0.83 -11.25 3.30
CA LEU A 105 -0.51 -11.80 3.49
C LEU A 105 -1.63 -10.77 3.30
N GLN A 106 -1.30 -9.50 3.06
CA GLN A 106 -2.28 -8.44 2.73
C GLN A 106 -3.32 -8.86 1.69
N PRO A 107 -2.97 -9.52 0.55
CA PRO A 107 -3.96 -9.98 -0.41
C PRO A 107 -4.98 -10.96 0.17
N LEU A 108 -4.61 -11.82 1.12
CA LEU A 108 -5.56 -12.74 1.75
C LEU A 108 -6.61 -11.99 2.56
N PHE A 109 -6.22 -10.96 3.32
CA PHE A 109 -7.15 -10.09 4.04
C PHE A 109 -8.06 -9.33 3.06
N ALA A 110 -7.49 -8.73 2.02
CA ALA A 110 -8.25 -7.98 1.04
C ALA A 110 -9.26 -8.85 0.28
N ILE A 111 -8.85 -10.04 -0.19
CA ILE A 111 -9.72 -10.98 -0.91
C ILE A 111 -10.86 -11.46 0.01
N SER A 112 -10.55 -11.86 1.24
CA SER A 112 -11.53 -12.30 2.21
C SER A 112 -12.55 -11.19 2.53
N LEU A 113 -12.08 -9.98 2.84
CA LEU A 113 -12.94 -8.84 3.13
C LEU A 113 -13.74 -8.38 1.90
N ALA A 114 -13.18 -8.45 0.69
CA ALA A 114 -13.90 -8.11 -0.54
C ALA A 114 -15.07 -9.07 -0.79
N SER A 115 -14.89 -10.36 -0.52
CA SER A 115 -15.98 -11.34 -0.65
C SER A 115 -17.12 -11.09 0.34
N VAL A 116 -16.79 -10.70 1.59
CA VAL A 116 -17.79 -10.45 2.65
C VAL A 116 -18.44 -9.07 2.52
N ILE A 117 -17.62 -8.00 2.44
CA ILE A 117 -18.10 -6.60 2.52
C ILE A 117 -18.65 -6.12 1.16
N LEU A 118 -17.93 -6.43 0.09
CA LEU A 118 -18.31 -5.99 -1.26
C LEU A 118 -19.16 -7.01 -2.01
N LYS A 119 -19.28 -8.24 -1.45
CA LYS A 119 -19.97 -9.40 -2.05
C LYS A 119 -19.37 -9.78 -3.41
N GLU A 120 -18.05 -9.63 -3.56
CA GLU A 120 -17.35 -10.03 -4.76
C GLU A 120 -17.38 -11.55 -4.91
N LYS A 121 -17.82 -12.05 -6.08
CA LYS A 121 -17.87 -13.49 -6.38
C LYS A 121 -16.49 -13.96 -6.82
N LEU A 122 -15.90 -14.85 -6.05
CA LEU A 122 -14.58 -15.42 -6.32
C LEU A 122 -14.74 -16.75 -7.07
N SER A 123 -14.32 -16.81 -8.33
CA SER A 123 -14.33 -18.06 -9.10
C SER A 123 -13.20 -18.98 -8.64
N LYS A 124 -13.36 -20.30 -8.83
CA LYS A 124 -12.28 -21.28 -8.55
C LYS A 124 -10.99 -20.93 -9.31
N LYS A 125 -11.13 -20.47 -10.56
CA LYS A 125 -9.99 -20.04 -11.37
C LYS A 125 -9.30 -18.82 -10.78
N PHE A 126 -10.08 -17.82 -10.31
CA PHE A 126 -9.51 -16.66 -9.61
C PHE A 126 -8.71 -17.10 -8.37
N LEU A 127 -9.27 -17.98 -7.52
CA LEU A 127 -8.58 -18.46 -6.32
C LEU A 127 -7.28 -19.19 -6.66
N LEU A 128 -7.29 -20.04 -7.70
CA LEU A 128 -6.07 -20.71 -8.16
C LEU A 128 -5.01 -19.71 -8.62
N LEU A 129 -5.37 -18.73 -9.46
CA LEU A 129 -4.45 -17.73 -9.94
C LEU A 129 -3.95 -16.81 -8.81
N ALA A 130 -4.80 -16.47 -7.85
CA ALA A 130 -4.42 -15.72 -6.66
C ALA A 130 -3.39 -16.48 -5.82
N THR A 131 -3.59 -17.78 -5.61
CA THR A 131 -2.63 -18.64 -4.90
C THR A 131 -1.29 -18.68 -5.62
N ILE A 132 -1.28 -18.87 -6.96
CA ILE A 132 -0.05 -18.89 -7.75
C ILE A 132 0.65 -17.51 -7.68
N ALA A 133 -0.10 -16.40 -7.75
CA ALA A 133 0.45 -15.04 -7.64
C ALA A 133 1.10 -14.79 -6.27
N ILE A 134 0.46 -15.23 -5.19
CA ILE A 134 0.99 -15.11 -3.83
C ILE A 134 2.26 -15.94 -3.67
N ILE A 135 2.27 -17.19 -4.12
CA ILE A 135 3.46 -18.06 -4.11
C ILE A 135 4.58 -17.43 -4.94
N GLY A 136 4.26 -16.92 -6.15
CA GLY A 136 5.20 -16.21 -7.00
C GLY A 136 5.81 -14.98 -6.30
N SER A 137 4.99 -14.18 -5.64
CA SER A 137 5.44 -13.02 -4.85
C SER A 137 6.36 -13.41 -3.70
N PHE A 138 6.10 -14.56 -3.07
CA PHE A 138 6.96 -15.15 -2.04
C PHE A 138 8.34 -15.50 -2.58
N LEU A 139 8.39 -16.27 -3.66
CA LEU A 139 9.64 -16.66 -4.31
C LEU A 139 10.44 -15.46 -4.80
N VAL A 140 9.78 -14.43 -5.35
CA VAL A 140 10.43 -13.16 -5.75
C VAL A 140 11.12 -12.49 -4.57
N THR A 141 10.46 -12.48 -3.41
CA THR A 141 10.94 -11.73 -2.24
C THR A 141 12.06 -12.47 -1.51
N PHE A 142 11.93 -13.77 -1.33
CA PHE A 142 12.79 -14.57 -0.45
C PHE A 142 13.70 -15.55 -1.18
N GLY A 143 13.40 -15.89 -2.44
CA GLY A 143 14.06 -17.02 -3.09
C GLY A 143 13.77 -18.32 -2.34
N LEU A 144 14.81 -19.09 -2.05
CA LEU A 144 14.79 -20.29 -1.18
C LEU A 144 15.53 -20.08 0.14
N GLN A 145 15.78 -18.81 0.52
CA GLN A 145 16.48 -18.52 1.77
C GLN A 145 15.67 -18.99 2.98
N PRO A 146 16.33 -19.58 3.99
CA PRO A 146 15.64 -19.97 5.21
C PRO A 146 15.07 -18.74 5.93
N ILE A 147 13.89 -18.89 6.49
CA ILE A 147 13.30 -17.86 7.36
C ILE A 147 14.12 -17.84 8.65
N ALA A 148 14.52 -16.64 9.09
CA ALA A 148 15.33 -16.45 10.28
C ALA A 148 14.71 -17.09 11.55
N GLU A 149 15.57 -17.44 12.52
CA GLU A 149 15.15 -18.03 13.78
C GLU A 149 14.17 -17.14 14.57
N TRP A 150 13.26 -17.77 15.31
CA TRP A 150 12.21 -17.09 16.07
C TRP A 150 12.74 -16.69 17.45
N GLU A 151 12.98 -15.41 17.65
CA GLU A 151 13.26 -14.78 18.94
C GLU A 151 11.97 -14.12 19.50
N ASP A 152 11.92 -13.81 20.80
CA ASP A 152 10.75 -13.17 21.44
C ASP A 152 10.33 -11.86 20.74
N LYS A 153 11.28 -11.03 20.33
CA LYS A 153 11.03 -9.80 19.58
C LYS A 153 10.42 -10.06 18.21
N THR A 154 10.70 -11.21 17.60
CA THR A 154 10.16 -11.64 16.32
C THR A 154 8.66 -11.90 16.41
N ILE A 155 8.15 -12.38 17.55
CA ILE A 155 6.70 -12.59 17.76
C ILE A 155 5.97 -11.26 17.74
N ILE A 156 6.47 -10.25 18.45
CA ILE A 156 5.87 -8.91 18.49
C ILE A 156 5.91 -8.27 17.10
N ALA A 157 7.07 -8.35 16.43
CA ALA A 157 7.22 -7.87 15.05
C ALA A 157 6.23 -8.56 14.09
N SER A 158 6.01 -9.86 14.26
CA SER A 158 5.05 -10.65 13.49
C SER A 158 3.61 -10.18 13.66
N LEU A 159 3.19 -9.89 14.89
CA LEU A 159 1.87 -9.33 15.17
C LEU A 159 1.69 -7.96 14.51
N PHE A 160 2.67 -7.07 14.63
CA PHE A 160 2.63 -5.77 13.95
C PHE A 160 2.61 -5.91 12.43
N ALA A 161 3.36 -6.83 11.85
CA ALA A 161 3.34 -7.08 10.41
C ALA A 161 1.96 -7.58 9.92
N LEU A 162 1.31 -8.47 10.68
CA LEU A 162 -0.05 -8.92 10.38
C LEU A 162 -1.08 -7.79 10.52
N LEU A 163 -0.97 -6.95 11.55
CA LEU A 163 -1.82 -5.78 11.71
C LEU A 163 -1.64 -4.78 10.56
N ALA A 164 -0.41 -4.58 10.07
CA ALA A 164 -0.15 -3.77 8.88
C ALA A 164 -0.81 -4.37 7.63
N ALA A 165 -0.66 -5.69 7.41
CA ALA A 165 -1.27 -6.40 6.29
C ALA A 165 -2.80 -6.30 6.32
N PHE A 166 -3.43 -6.48 7.49
CA PHE A 166 -4.86 -6.29 7.68
C PHE A 166 -5.27 -4.83 7.41
N SER A 167 -4.53 -3.86 7.95
CA SER A 167 -4.83 -2.44 7.81
C SER A 167 -4.84 -2.01 6.34
N TRP A 168 -3.83 -2.35 5.58
CA TRP A 168 -3.76 -2.03 4.15
C TRP A 168 -4.77 -2.84 3.32
N GLY A 169 -4.93 -4.15 3.60
CA GLY A 169 -5.91 -5.00 2.92
C GLY A 169 -7.35 -4.51 3.12
N SER A 170 -7.71 -4.16 4.35
CA SER A 170 -9.02 -3.58 4.66
C SER A 170 -9.22 -2.19 4.04
N SER A 171 -8.15 -1.39 3.97
CA SER A 171 -8.17 -0.08 3.30
C SER A 171 -8.45 -0.20 1.80
N THR A 172 -7.90 -1.21 1.11
CA THR A 172 -8.24 -1.50 -0.30
C THR A 172 -9.74 -1.75 -0.45
N VAL A 173 -10.33 -2.58 0.41
CA VAL A 173 -11.75 -2.96 0.33
C VAL A 173 -12.67 -1.80 0.67
N LEU A 174 -12.41 -1.07 1.76
CA LEU A 174 -13.21 0.08 2.16
C LEU A 174 -12.99 1.27 1.20
N GLY A 175 -11.80 1.39 0.61
CA GLY A 175 -11.53 2.32 -0.49
C GLY A 175 -12.42 2.03 -1.71
N LYS A 176 -12.51 0.77 -2.13
CA LYS A 176 -13.45 0.35 -3.18
C LYS A 176 -14.91 0.65 -2.82
N HIS A 177 -15.30 0.43 -1.55
CA HIS A 177 -16.66 0.77 -1.09
C HIS A 177 -16.93 2.28 -1.21
N ALA A 178 -16.02 3.15 -0.77
CA ALA A 178 -16.14 4.60 -0.90
C ALA A 178 -16.23 5.03 -2.38
N LEU A 179 -15.41 4.42 -3.24
CA LEU A 179 -15.35 4.71 -4.68
C LEU A 179 -16.62 4.32 -5.45
N LYS A 180 -17.55 3.52 -4.88
CA LYS A 180 -18.87 3.27 -5.46
C LYS A 180 -19.74 4.53 -5.48
N LYS A 181 -19.49 5.48 -4.57
CA LYS A 181 -20.30 6.71 -4.40
C LYS A 181 -19.53 7.98 -4.73
N LEU A 182 -18.20 7.96 -4.56
CA LEU A 182 -17.35 9.13 -4.72
C LEU A 182 -16.43 8.99 -5.94
N SER A 183 -16.00 10.11 -6.47
CA SER A 183 -14.91 10.17 -7.43
C SER A 183 -13.58 9.80 -6.76
N PHE A 184 -12.65 9.27 -7.55
CA PHE A 184 -11.33 8.89 -7.00
C PHE A 184 -10.54 10.12 -6.54
N GLN A 185 -10.77 11.28 -7.14
CA GLN A 185 -10.20 12.55 -6.73
C GLN A 185 -10.63 12.88 -5.29
N ILE A 186 -11.91 12.76 -4.97
CA ILE A 186 -12.45 13.07 -3.65
C ILE A 186 -11.99 12.04 -2.61
N VAL A 187 -11.98 10.75 -2.94
CA VAL A 187 -11.50 9.72 -2.01
C VAL A 187 -10.02 9.95 -1.68
N THR A 188 -9.17 10.27 -2.67
CA THR A 188 -7.77 10.62 -2.44
C THR A 188 -7.64 11.85 -1.55
N SER A 189 -8.35 12.93 -1.89
CA SER A 189 -8.27 14.19 -1.15
C SER A 189 -8.72 14.01 0.32
N LEU A 190 -9.88 13.39 0.54
CA LEU A 190 -10.39 13.17 1.89
C LEU A 190 -9.45 12.28 2.72
N ARG A 191 -8.90 11.22 2.13
CA ARG A 191 -7.93 10.38 2.82
C ARG A 191 -6.71 11.18 3.24
N LEU A 192 -6.09 11.95 2.34
CA LEU A 192 -4.91 12.75 2.65
C LEU A 192 -5.19 13.80 3.73
N ILE A 193 -6.32 14.51 3.62
CA ILE A 193 -6.71 15.56 4.58
C ILE A 193 -7.01 14.96 5.95
N ILE A 194 -7.83 13.93 6.03
CA ILE A 194 -8.21 13.32 7.30
C ILE A 194 -6.98 12.68 7.97
N THR A 195 -6.14 11.98 7.21
CA THR A 195 -4.89 11.43 7.75
C THR A 195 -3.98 12.53 8.30
N SER A 196 -3.80 13.65 7.58
CA SER A 196 -2.96 14.75 8.05
C SER A 196 -3.51 15.38 9.34
N ILE A 197 -4.82 15.60 9.42
CA ILE A 197 -5.46 16.15 10.61
C ILE A 197 -5.27 15.21 11.82
N VAL A 198 -5.55 13.92 11.66
CA VAL A 198 -5.40 12.93 12.75
C VAL A 198 -3.94 12.83 13.18
N CYS A 199 -2.99 12.77 12.24
CA CYS A 199 -1.56 12.76 12.56
C CYS A 199 -1.14 14.01 13.32
N LEU A 200 -1.61 15.19 12.92
CA LEU A 200 -1.29 16.45 13.63
C LEU A 200 -1.77 16.41 15.07
N PHE A 201 -2.99 15.92 15.33
CA PHE A 201 -3.49 15.77 16.70
C PHE A 201 -2.63 14.80 17.54
N ILE A 202 -2.23 13.67 16.96
CA ILE A 202 -1.39 12.69 17.65
C ILE A 202 -0.01 13.29 17.96
N ILE A 203 0.60 13.96 16.99
CA ILE A 203 1.94 14.54 17.14
C ILE A 203 1.91 15.67 18.18
N ALA A 204 0.93 16.56 18.11
CA ALA A 204 0.82 17.67 19.07
C ALA A 204 0.68 17.21 20.54
N GLY A 205 0.13 15.99 20.76
CA GLY A 205 -0.02 15.42 22.10
C GLY A 205 1.09 14.47 22.55
N SER A 206 1.94 13.99 21.63
CA SER A 206 2.84 12.85 21.91
C SER A 206 4.30 13.06 21.51
N TYR A 207 4.61 14.09 20.75
CA TYR A 207 5.96 14.33 20.22
C TYR A 207 6.44 15.75 20.50
N ASP A 208 7.76 15.87 20.69
CA ASP A 208 8.40 17.17 20.65
C ASP A 208 8.47 17.68 19.21
N LEU A 209 7.74 18.75 18.92
CA LEU A 209 7.71 19.37 17.59
C LEU A 209 9.07 19.97 17.17
N HIS A 210 10.01 20.14 18.13
CA HIS A 210 11.36 20.59 17.83
C HIS A 210 12.08 19.67 16.83
N ILE A 211 11.74 18.37 16.81
CA ILE A 211 12.27 17.40 15.84
C ILE A 211 12.07 17.86 14.38
N ILE A 212 10.99 18.58 14.09
CA ILE A 212 10.70 19.08 12.74
C ILE A 212 11.71 20.15 12.33
N THR A 213 12.18 20.95 13.29
CA THR A 213 13.17 22.01 13.04
C THR A 213 14.59 21.46 12.88
N GLU A 214 14.84 20.25 13.35
CA GLU A 214 16.13 19.57 13.24
C GLU A 214 16.29 18.77 11.91
N LEU A 215 15.22 18.67 11.12
CA LEU A 215 15.27 17.97 9.84
C LEU A 215 16.29 18.64 8.89
N THR A 216 17.20 17.83 8.37
CA THR A 216 18.20 18.28 7.39
C THR A 216 17.54 18.59 6.04
N LYS A 217 18.24 19.39 5.20
CA LYS A 217 17.77 19.68 3.84
C LYS A 217 17.54 18.40 3.01
N SER A 218 18.38 17.39 3.17
CA SER A 218 18.23 16.10 2.49
C SER A 218 16.97 15.36 2.94
N GLN A 219 16.66 15.36 4.24
CA GLN A 219 15.44 14.76 4.78
C GLN A 219 14.17 15.47 4.28
N TRP A 220 14.17 16.80 4.30
CA TRP A 220 13.08 17.59 3.72
C TRP A 220 12.87 17.29 2.24
N LEU A 221 13.94 17.19 1.45
CA LEU A 221 13.86 16.84 0.04
C LEU A 221 13.30 15.44 -0.16
N SER A 222 13.75 14.44 0.64
CA SER A 222 13.24 13.09 0.59
C SER A 222 11.75 13.02 0.93
N ILE A 223 11.32 13.67 2.01
CA ILE A 223 9.89 13.75 2.38
C ILE A 223 9.06 14.41 1.28
N PHE A 224 9.55 15.48 0.68
CA PHE A 224 8.87 16.19 -0.41
C PHE A 224 8.71 15.28 -1.64
N ILE A 225 9.79 14.60 -2.06
CA ILE A 225 9.75 13.66 -3.19
C ILE A 225 8.77 12.52 -2.91
N ILE A 226 8.84 11.91 -1.72
CA ILE A 226 7.91 10.85 -1.29
C ILE A 226 6.47 11.37 -1.35
N SER A 227 6.20 12.55 -0.76
CA SER A 227 4.85 13.13 -0.70
C SER A 227 4.21 13.28 -2.08
N ILE A 228 4.97 13.75 -3.07
CA ILE A 228 4.46 13.96 -4.42
C ILE A 228 4.41 12.65 -5.19
N SER A 229 5.48 11.84 -5.19
CA SER A 229 5.61 10.67 -6.05
C SER A 229 4.90 9.43 -5.48
N THR A 230 5.53 8.79 -4.49
CA THR A 230 5.06 7.51 -3.92
C THR A 230 3.85 7.68 -2.99
N GLY A 231 3.67 8.85 -2.41
CA GLY A 231 2.52 9.19 -1.58
C GLY A 231 1.30 9.57 -2.41
N SER A 232 1.20 10.87 -2.78
CA SER A 232 -0.05 11.42 -3.32
C SER A 232 -0.34 10.99 -4.76
N VAL A 233 0.64 11.03 -5.67
CA VAL A 233 0.43 10.68 -7.08
C VAL A 233 0.20 9.19 -7.24
N ALA A 234 0.99 8.34 -6.57
CA ALA A 234 0.78 6.91 -6.60
C ALA A 234 -0.61 6.54 -6.07
N LEU A 235 -1.03 7.15 -4.95
CA LEU A 235 -2.35 6.93 -4.37
C LEU A 235 -3.49 7.38 -5.30
N PHE A 236 -3.33 8.50 -5.98
CA PHE A 236 -4.30 9.03 -6.93
C PHE A 236 -4.48 8.09 -8.13
N ILE A 237 -3.38 7.63 -8.71
CA ILE A 237 -3.36 6.67 -9.81
C ILE A 237 -3.97 5.33 -9.35
N TYR A 238 -3.62 4.89 -8.15
CA TYR A 238 -4.16 3.68 -7.53
C TYR A 238 -5.69 3.73 -7.40
N TYR A 239 -6.24 4.80 -6.83
CA TYR A 239 -7.69 4.94 -6.67
C TYR A 239 -8.44 5.08 -8.00
N TYR A 240 -7.80 5.63 -9.02
CA TYR A 240 -8.35 5.59 -10.38
C TYR A 240 -8.53 4.14 -10.86
N GLY A 241 -7.52 3.31 -10.69
CA GLY A 241 -7.58 1.88 -11.03
C GLY A 241 -8.58 1.12 -10.16
N LEU A 242 -8.49 1.25 -8.84
CA LEU A 242 -9.36 0.60 -7.86
C LEU A 242 -10.84 0.93 -8.10
N LYS A 243 -11.18 2.12 -8.56
CA LYS A 243 -12.57 2.47 -8.90
C LYS A 243 -13.14 1.54 -9.98
N LYS A 244 -12.32 1.07 -10.91
CA LYS A 244 -12.74 0.33 -12.11
C LYS A 244 -12.53 -1.18 -12.03
N ILE A 245 -11.71 -1.66 -11.09
CA ILE A 245 -11.34 -3.07 -10.93
C ILE A 245 -11.91 -3.58 -9.59
N PRO A 246 -12.31 -4.88 -9.47
CA PRO A 246 -12.65 -5.48 -8.18
C PRO A 246 -11.51 -5.35 -7.17
N ALA A 247 -11.83 -5.18 -5.89
CA ALA A 247 -10.82 -5.02 -4.84
C ALA A 247 -9.94 -6.27 -4.70
N SER A 248 -10.53 -7.46 -4.84
CA SER A 248 -9.82 -8.74 -4.85
C SER A 248 -8.78 -8.86 -5.97
N HIS A 249 -9.05 -8.31 -7.15
CA HIS A 249 -8.11 -8.30 -8.26
C HIS A 249 -7.06 -7.21 -8.08
N THR A 250 -7.46 -6.04 -7.59
CA THR A 250 -6.55 -4.91 -7.35
C THR A 250 -5.38 -5.32 -6.46
N THR A 251 -5.67 -6.00 -5.34
CA THR A 251 -4.63 -6.43 -4.40
C THR A 251 -3.62 -7.42 -5.00
N LEU A 252 -4.00 -8.15 -6.06
CA LEU A 252 -3.06 -9.02 -6.79
C LEU A 252 -2.18 -8.23 -7.76
N TYR A 253 -2.69 -7.16 -8.38
CA TYR A 253 -1.85 -6.25 -9.18
C TYR A 253 -0.86 -5.47 -8.31
N GLU A 254 -1.17 -5.20 -7.04
CA GLU A 254 -0.24 -4.61 -6.08
C GLU A 254 1.01 -5.48 -5.86
N LEU A 255 0.95 -6.80 -6.15
CA LEU A 255 2.12 -7.69 -6.08
C LEU A 255 3.20 -7.37 -7.13
N PHE A 256 2.95 -6.43 -8.05
CA PHE A 256 4.02 -5.84 -8.85
C PHE A 256 5.04 -5.07 -7.99
N TRP A 257 4.68 -4.64 -6.79
CA TRP A 257 5.60 -3.98 -5.87
C TRP A 257 6.84 -4.83 -5.53
N PRO A 258 6.73 -6.09 -5.02
CA PRO A 258 7.91 -6.91 -4.77
C PRO A 258 8.67 -7.28 -6.05
N LEU A 259 7.97 -7.47 -7.16
CA LEU A 259 8.61 -7.71 -8.45
C LEU A 259 9.49 -6.53 -8.86
N SER A 260 8.97 -5.31 -8.76
CA SER A 260 9.72 -4.09 -9.07
C SER A 260 10.86 -3.85 -8.09
N ALA A 261 10.67 -4.12 -6.80
CA ALA A 261 11.73 -4.02 -5.79
C ALA A 261 12.89 -4.99 -6.09
N MET A 262 12.58 -6.22 -6.53
CA MET A 262 13.59 -7.19 -6.97
C MET A 262 14.42 -6.65 -8.15
N PHE A 263 13.77 -6.04 -9.15
CA PHE A 263 14.47 -5.44 -10.31
C PHE A 263 15.32 -4.23 -9.89
N ILE A 264 14.84 -3.40 -8.96
CA ILE A 264 15.60 -2.27 -8.41
C ILE A 264 16.85 -2.79 -7.69
N ASP A 265 16.73 -3.80 -6.84
CA ASP A 265 17.85 -4.39 -6.13
C ASP A 265 18.87 -5.03 -7.10
N TRP A 266 18.39 -5.72 -8.12
CA TRP A 266 19.25 -6.29 -9.15
C TRP A 266 20.04 -5.23 -9.92
N PHE A 267 19.36 -4.17 -10.37
CA PHE A 267 19.98 -3.16 -11.25
C PHE A 267 20.84 -2.14 -10.48
N TYR A 268 20.35 -1.64 -9.33
CA TYR A 268 21.05 -0.58 -8.58
C TYR A 268 21.99 -1.11 -7.50
N ARG A 269 21.70 -2.27 -6.92
CA ARG A 269 22.52 -2.88 -5.86
C ARG A 269 23.37 -4.04 -6.37
N SER A 270 23.35 -4.34 -7.66
CA SER A 270 24.10 -5.42 -8.32
C SER A 270 23.89 -6.79 -7.62
N LYS A 271 22.72 -7.00 -7.01
CA LYS A 271 22.37 -8.29 -6.40
C LYS A 271 22.06 -9.29 -7.50
N THR A 272 22.71 -10.46 -7.45
CA THR A 272 22.40 -11.58 -8.36
C THR A 272 21.02 -12.14 -8.06
N LEU A 273 20.25 -12.41 -9.11
CA LEU A 273 18.94 -13.06 -8.97
C LEU A 273 19.11 -14.55 -8.82
N GLU A 274 18.47 -15.13 -7.82
CA GLU A 274 18.38 -16.58 -7.65
C GLU A 274 17.39 -17.18 -8.64
N THR A 275 17.61 -18.44 -9.02
CA THR A 275 16.70 -19.19 -9.92
C THR A 275 15.26 -19.20 -9.38
N ALA A 276 15.08 -19.34 -8.06
CA ALA A 276 13.78 -19.31 -7.42
C ALA A 276 13.07 -17.95 -7.58
N GLN A 277 13.80 -16.83 -7.50
CA GLN A 277 13.26 -15.49 -7.72
C GLN A 277 12.79 -15.30 -9.18
N ILE A 278 13.54 -15.84 -10.14
CA ILE A 278 13.17 -15.82 -11.56
C ILE A 278 11.89 -16.64 -11.79
N ILE A 279 11.80 -17.85 -11.23
CA ILE A 279 10.60 -18.68 -11.31
C ILE A 279 9.41 -17.95 -10.67
N GLY A 280 9.61 -17.36 -9.50
CA GLY A 280 8.60 -16.57 -8.82
C GLY A 280 8.07 -15.40 -9.67
N ALA A 281 8.98 -14.67 -10.34
CA ALA A 281 8.62 -13.59 -11.24
C ALA A 281 7.77 -14.09 -12.43
N ILE A 282 8.13 -15.21 -13.03
CA ILE A 282 7.37 -15.82 -14.13
C ILE A 282 5.96 -16.23 -13.64
N LEU A 283 5.85 -16.91 -12.50
CA LEU A 283 4.56 -17.34 -11.94
C LEU A 283 3.67 -16.13 -11.62
N LEU A 284 4.22 -15.09 -11.04
CA LEU A 284 3.50 -13.87 -10.70
C LEU A 284 2.99 -13.16 -11.96
N LEU A 285 3.84 -12.93 -12.95
CA LEU A 285 3.49 -12.28 -14.22
C LEU A 285 2.43 -13.09 -14.97
N TYR A 286 2.61 -14.41 -15.06
CA TYR A 286 1.64 -15.32 -15.70
C TYR A 286 0.26 -15.20 -15.07
N SER A 287 0.19 -15.26 -13.72
CA SER A 287 -1.06 -15.14 -12.99
C SER A 287 -1.74 -13.80 -13.23
N ILE A 288 -0.99 -12.68 -13.16
CA ILE A 288 -1.52 -11.34 -13.39
C ILE A 288 -2.06 -11.18 -14.82
N ILE A 289 -1.35 -11.68 -15.82
CA ILE A 289 -1.80 -11.64 -17.22
C ILE A 289 -3.10 -12.42 -17.41
N LEU A 290 -3.22 -13.61 -16.81
CA LEU A 290 -4.44 -14.40 -16.90
C LEU A 290 -5.61 -13.75 -16.15
N LEU A 291 -5.38 -13.20 -14.94
CA LEU A 291 -6.40 -12.46 -14.20
C LEU A 291 -6.91 -11.26 -15.00
N SER A 292 -6.05 -10.50 -15.63
CA SER A 292 -6.44 -9.35 -16.47
C SER A 292 -7.29 -9.72 -17.69
N ARG A 293 -7.17 -10.97 -18.16
CA ARG A 293 -8.00 -11.48 -19.24
C ARG A 293 -9.38 -11.97 -18.76
N ASP A 294 -9.45 -12.49 -17.55
CA ASP A 294 -10.71 -13.03 -16.97
C ASP A 294 -11.67 -11.94 -16.49
N GLU A 295 -11.17 -10.83 -15.94
CA GLU A 295 -12.02 -9.70 -15.52
C GLU A 295 -12.99 -9.25 -16.61
N LYS A 296 -12.59 -9.37 -17.87
CA LYS A 296 -13.38 -8.91 -19.02
C LYS A 296 -14.43 -9.90 -19.52
N LYS A 297 -14.45 -11.12 -18.98
CA LYS A 297 -15.51 -12.10 -19.28
C LYS A 297 -16.67 -12.02 -18.30
N SER A 298 -16.50 -11.27 -17.20
CA SER A 298 -17.47 -11.13 -16.11
C SER A 298 -18.17 -9.76 -16.06
N VAL A 299 -17.86 -8.86 -16.98
CA VAL A 299 -18.52 -7.59 -17.26
C VAL A 299 -19.23 -7.67 -18.61
#